data_a7d5e11e97129888125aee77fe3c2329
#
_entry.id   a7d5e11e97129888125aee77fe3c2329
#
_cell.length_a   1.000
_cell.length_b   1.000
_cell.length_c   1.000
_cell.angle_alpha   90.00
_cell.angle_beta   90.00
_cell.angle_gamma   90.00
#
_symmetry.space_group_name_H-M   'P 1'
#
loop_
_entity.id
_entity.type
_entity.pdbx_description
1 polymer ?
#
loop_
_entity_poly.entity_id
_entity_poly.type
_entity_poly.pdbx_seq_one_letter_code
_entity_poly.pdbx_strand_id
1 'polypeptide(L)'
;MRLKKNLLSYKKNLSLGFLAISLLSCSALGQWWYDRLDIYLANYFFKYADFSDEQKSYIRSVTKDYLEWNSISEIPKYKDLIIKIRNLDATTTTLDISNIFEEGEALFEASNNFFTPHIVSFCKTLNDKQVEEINLFFEKRIEGWRESLKESKDQTQEESTTESVQRLAKFLGVKLDDKQLKNIKGLAKEIKNEDTSSIERQDTWNKELITILREKDFQNFNFLLTDHLSSLLDSEQSGNREVVYHEIIATTIASLNEVQRKKFERRLNVFVSSLDKIIKNHN
;
A
#
# COMPACT_ATOMS: atom_id res chain seq x y z
N MET A 1 -17.62 7.60 14.77
CA MET A 1 -17.70 8.17 13.43
C MET A 1 -16.56 9.16 13.19
N ARG A 2 -15.28 8.70 13.22
CA ARG A 2 -14.06 9.53 13.07
C ARG A 2 -12.91 8.76 12.40
N LEU A 3 -13.17 7.87 11.45
CA LEU A 3 -12.17 6.98 10.79
C LEU A 3 -11.87 7.36 9.33
N LYS A 4 -12.26 8.56 8.85
CA LYS A 4 -12.10 8.95 7.44
C LYS A 4 -11.03 10.02 7.15
N LYS A 5 -10.30 10.48 8.15
CA LYS A 5 -9.42 11.67 8.00
C LYS A 5 -7.99 11.33 7.69
N ASN A 6 -7.46 10.82 6.78
CA ASN A 6 -6.05 10.86 6.33
C ASN A 6 -5.67 9.71 5.38
N LEU A 7 -6.27 9.70 4.18
CA LEU A 7 -5.93 8.75 3.12
C LEU A 7 -4.92 9.30 2.08
N LEU A 8 -4.48 10.53 2.21
CA LEU A 8 -3.77 11.28 1.16
C LEU A 8 -2.25 11.12 1.12
N SER A 9 -1.66 10.56 2.17
CA SER A 9 -0.21 10.27 2.23
C SER A 9 0.18 8.89 1.66
N TYR A 10 -0.70 8.21 0.90
CA TYR A 10 -0.73 6.75 0.82
C TYR A 10 -0.29 6.12 -0.51
N LYS A 11 0.31 6.82 -1.46
CA LYS A 11 0.71 6.15 -2.70
C LYS A 11 1.91 5.22 -2.56
N LYS A 12 2.91 5.54 -1.75
CA LYS A 12 3.97 4.59 -1.34
C LYS A 12 3.57 3.74 -0.13
N ASN A 13 2.58 4.16 0.65
CA ASN A 13 2.05 3.41 1.79
C ASN A 13 0.98 2.38 1.40
N LEU A 14 0.57 2.25 0.14
CA LEU A 14 -0.41 1.23 -0.25
C LEU A 14 0.20 -0.18 -0.14
N SER A 15 1.48 -0.34 -0.47
CA SER A 15 2.19 -1.62 -0.30
C SER A 15 2.38 -1.97 1.18
N LEU A 16 2.85 -1.01 1.98
CA LEU A 16 2.90 -1.16 3.45
C LEU A 16 1.49 -1.21 4.06
N GLY A 17 0.50 -0.50 3.52
CA GLY A 17 -0.89 -0.53 3.94
C GLY A 17 -1.56 -1.86 3.63
N PHE A 18 -1.29 -2.49 2.50
CA PHE A 18 -1.78 -3.81 2.16
C PHE A 18 -1.13 -4.89 3.04
N LEU A 19 0.17 -4.77 3.29
CA LEU A 19 0.89 -5.57 4.28
C LEU A 19 0.31 -5.36 5.69
N ALA A 20 0.06 -4.11 6.08
CA ALA A 20 -0.50 -3.78 7.38
C ALA A 20 -1.95 -4.26 7.56
N ILE A 21 -2.77 -4.24 6.50
CA ILE A 21 -4.16 -4.71 6.56
C ILE A 21 -4.21 -6.23 6.71
N SER A 22 -3.33 -6.97 6.03
CA SER A 22 -3.21 -8.43 6.21
C SER A 22 -2.69 -8.81 7.60
N LEU A 23 -1.96 -7.92 8.27
CA LEU A 23 -1.39 -8.12 9.61
C LEU A 23 -2.26 -7.59 10.76
N LEU A 24 -3.39 -6.91 10.46
CA LEU A 24 -4.24 -6.25 11.47
C LEU A 24 -4.97 -7.20 12.42
N SER A 25 -4.97 -8.49 12.18
CA SER A 25 -5.75 -9.42 12.96
C SER A 25 -4.87 -10.30 13.86
N CYS A 26 -5.07 -10.17 15.17
CA CYS A 26 -4.48 -11.07 16.17
C CYS A 26 -4.87 -12.53 15.90
N SER A 27 -3.87 -13.32 15.56
CA SER A 27 -3.79 -14.79 15.61
C SER A 27 -4.85 -15.64 14.90
N ALA A 28 -6.10 -15.70 15.34
CA ALA A 28 -7.15 -16.55 14.72
C ALA A 28 -7.97 -15.78 13.67
N LEU A 29 -8.16 -14.47 13.87
CA LEU A 29 -8.86 -13.61 12.93
C LEU A 29 -8.04 -13.32 11.67
N GLY A 30 -6.68 -13.30 11.77
CA GLY A 30 -5.80 -13.02 10.64
C GLY A 30 -5.83 -14.10 9.57
N GLN A 31 -5.81 -15.34 10.01
CA GLN A 31 -5.94 -16.48 9.12
C GLN A 31 -7.33 -16.51 8.46
N TRP A 32 -8.39 -16.41 9.25
CA TRP A 32 -9.76 -16.38 8.73
C TRP A 32 -9.99 -15.24 7.71
N TRP A 33 -9.33 -14.10 7.91
CA TRP A 33 -9.39 -12.98 6.98
C TRP A 33 -8.56 -13.27 5.72
N TYR A 34 -7.36 -13.84 5.87
CA TYR A 34 -6.49 -14.21 4.75
C TYR A 34 -7.16 -15.25 3.85
N ASP A 35 -7.77 -16.28 4.43
CA ASP A 35 -8.50 -17.33 3.70
C ASP A 35 -9.71 -16.80 2.89
N ARG A 36 -10.04 -15.53 3.05
CA ARG A 36 -11.10 -14.80 2.31
C ARG A 36 -10.59 -13.61 1.53
N LEU A 37 -9.29 -13.46 1.43
CA LEU A 37 -8.66 -12.34 0.74
C LEU A 37 -9.10 -12.28 -0.73
N ASP A 38 -9.26 -13.42 -1.38
CA ASP A 38 -9.79 -13.56 -2.74
C ASP A 38 -11.18 -12.91 -2.89
N ILE A 39 -12.08 -13.16 -1.93
CA ILE A 39 -13.44 -12.60 -1.91
C ILE A 39 -13.37 -11.08 -1.70
N TYR A 40 -12.51 -10.59 -0.79
CA TYR A 40 -12.35 -9.16 -0.55
C TYR A 40 -11.77 -8.44 -1.76
N LEU A 41 -10.78 -9.03 -2.41
CA LEU A 41 -10.19 -8.50 -3.64
C LEU A 41 -11.21 -8.47 -4.79
N ALA A 42 -11.92 -9.57 -5.03
CA ALA A 42 -12.96 -9.62 -6.05
C ALA A 42 -14.04 -8.55 -5.81
N ASN A 43 -14.54 -8.43 -4.57
CA ASN A 43 -15.54 -7.43 -4.21
C ASN A 43 -15.02 -6.00 -4.32
N TYR A 44 -13.72 -5.78 -4.17
CA TYR A 44 -13.11 -4.48 -4.41
C TYR A 44 -13.15 -4.12 -5.89
N PHE A 45 -12.78 -5.05 -6.77
CA PHE A 45 -12.81 -4.85 -8.22
C PHE A 45 -14.25 -4.66 -8.75
N PHE A 46 -15.25 -5.34 -8.18
CA PHE A 46 -16.65 -5.16 -8.59
C PHE A 46 -17.21 -3.74 -8.40
N LYS A 47 -16.50 -2.88 -7.67
CA LYS A 47 -16.90 -1.48 -7.48
C LYS A 47 -16.57 -0.56 -8.66
N TYR A 48 -15.74 -1.04 -9.60
CA TYR A 48 -15.27 -0.21 -10.70
C TYR A 48 -16.33 -0.03 -11.79
N ALA A 49 -17.12 -1.08 -12.06
CA ALA A 49 -18.20 -1.04 -13.05
C ALA A 49 -19.22 -2.14 -12.79
N ASP A 50 -20.38 -2.09 -13.46
CA ASP A 50 -21.35 -3.18 -13.49
C ASP A 50 -20.91 -4.27 -14.48
N PHE A 51 -20.14 -5.21 -13.97
CA PHE A 51 -19.59 -6.32 -14.75
C PHE A 51 -20.61 -7.42 -14.96
N SER A 52 -20.52 -8.13 -16.11
CA SER A 52 -21.31 -9.33 -16.38
C SER A 52 -20.95 -10.48 -15.42
N ASP A 53 -21.78 -11.51 -15.37
CA ASP A 53 -21.52 -12.68 -14.52
C ASP A 53 -20.27 -13.44 -14.96
N GLU A 54 -19.96 -13.48 -16.26
CA GLU A 54 -18.73 -14.06 -16.81
C GLU A 54 -17.51 -13.25 -16.39
N GLN A 55 -17.58 -11.92 -16.46
CA GLN A 55 -16.52 -11.02 -16.01
C GLN A 55 -16.30 -11.14 -14.49
N LYS A 56 -17.37 -11.18 -13.69
CA LYS A 56 -17.29 -11.42 -12.25
C LYS A 56 -16.71 -12.79 -11.92
N SER A 57 -17.05 -13.82 -12.68
CA SER A 57 -16.48 -15.17 -12.54
C SER A 57 -14.98 -15.17 -12.84
N TYR A 58 -14.55 -14.50 -13.90
CA TYR A 58 -13.14 -14.35 -14.22
C TYR A 58 -12.36 -13.64 -13.10
N ILE A 59 -12.86 -12.52 -12.60
CA ILE A 59 -12.23 -11.79 -11.48
C ILE A 59 -12.10 -12.70 -10.26
N ARG A 60 -13.13 -13.47 -9.91
CA ARG A 60 -13.06 -14.41 -8.77
C ARG A 60 -12.02 -15.51 -8.99
N SER A 61 -11.89 -16.04 -10.20
CA SER A 61 -10.84 -17.01 -10.51
C SER A 61 -9.47 -16.42 -10.32
N VAL A 62 -9.20 -15.25 -10.90
CA VAL A 62 -7.89 -14.59 -10.79
C VAL A 62 -7.54 -14.24 -9.36
N THR A 63 -8.50 -13.76 -8.56
CA THR A 63 -8.23 -13.44 -7.14
C THR A 63 -7.98 -14.70 -6.30
N LYS A 64 -8.59 -15.82 -6.63
CA LYS A 64 -8.32 -17.12 -6.02
C LYS A 64 -6.92 -17.61 -6.38
N ASP A 65 -6.56 -17.57 -7.65
CA ASP A 65 -5.23 -17.96 -8.14
C ASP A 65 -4.14 -17.08 -7.51
N TYR A 66 -4.42 -15.78 -7.35
CA TYR A 66 -3.55 -14.86 -6.61
C TYR A 66 -3.36 -15.26 -5.16
N LEU A 67 -4.43 -15.64 -4.45
CA LEU A 67 -4.32 -16.06 -3.06
C LEU A 67 -3.43 -17.30 -2.91
N GLU A 68 -3.59 -18.28 -3.79
CA GLU A 68 -2.78 -19.50 -3.80
C GLU A 68 -1.30 -19.17 -4.10
N TRP A 69 -1.03 -18.45 -5.18
CA TRP A 69 0.32 -18.01 -5.52
C TRP A 69 0.96 -17.17 -4.40
N ASN A 70 0.23 -16.20 -3.84
CA ASN A 70 0.71 -15.31 -2.80
C ASN A 70 1.08 -16.10 -1.52
N SER A 71 0.25 -17.06 -1.11
CA SER A 71 0.48 -17.88 0.08
C SER A 71 1.77 -18.69 0.01
N ILE A 72 2.09 -19.23 -1.17
CA ILE A 72 3.24 -20.10 -1.40
C ILE A 72 4.50 -19.29 -1.70
N SER A 73 4.38 -18.27 -2.56
CA SER A 73 5.53 -17.58 -3.13
C SER A 73 5.91 -16.30 -2.39
N GLU A 74 4.92 -15.54 -1.90
CA GLU A 74 5.15 -14.19 -1.39
C GLU A 74 5.08 -14.10 0.14
N ILE A 75 4.17 -14.81 0.79
CA ILE A 75 4.04 -14.79 2.26
C ILE A 75 5.35 -15.15 2.97
N PRO A 76 6.17 -16.12 2.53
CA PRO A 76 7.48 -16.37 3.11
C PRO A 76 8.41 -15.13 3.05
N LYS A 77 8.43 -14.41 1.93
CA LYS A 77 9.25 -13.20 1.76
C LYS A 77 8.76 -12.06 2.67
N TYR A 78 7.43 -11.87 2.80
CA TYR A 78 6.85 -10.93 3.77
C TYR A 78 7.27 -11.26 5.20
N LYS A 79 7.28 -12.54 5.55
CA LYS A 79 7.76 -13.00 6.86
C LYS A 79 9.22 -12.61 7.10
N ASP A 80 10.09 -12.85 6.10
CA ASP A 80 11.51 -12.52 6.19
C ASP A 80 11.73 -11.01 6.34
N LEU A 81 10.97 -10.19 5.61
CA LEU A 81 11.01 -8.74 5.74
C LEU A 81 10.58 -8.29 7.15
N ILE A 82 9.52 -8.87 7.72
CA ILE A 82 9.08 -8.58 9.09
C ILE A 82 10.14 -8.98 10.12
N ILE A 83 10.85 -10.09 9.90
CA ILE A 83 11.96 -10.52 10.75
C ILE A 83 13.11 -9.49 10.70
N LYS A 84 13.45 -8.97 9.52
CA LYS A 84 14.43 -7.89 9.37
C LYS A 84 14.00 -6.64 10.14
N ILE A 85 12.75 -6.19 9.98
CA ILE A 85 12.19 -5.05 10.72
C ILE A 85 12.25 -5.28 12.24
N ARG A 86 11.93 -6.49 12.71
CA ARG A 86 12.00 -6.85 14.13
C ARG A 86 13.40 -6.75 14.71
N ASN A 87 14.41 -7.04 13.91
CA ASN A 87 15.81 -7.05 14.31
C ASN A 87 16.48 -5.66 14.28
N LEU A 88 15.78 -4.63 13.82
CA LEU A 88 16.25 -3.24 13.89
C LEU A 88 16.45 -2.83 15.34
N ASP A 89 17.52 -2.09 15.64
CA ASP A 89 17.92 -1.72 17.00
C ASP A 89 18.43 -0.26 17.11
N ALA A 90 19.17 0.03 18.16
CA ALA A 90 19.72 1.36 18.40
C ALA A 90 20.80 1.78 17.38
N THR A 91 21.30 0.86 16.57
CA THR A 91 22.30 1.13 15.51
C THR A 91 21.66 1.31 14.14
N THR A 92 20.35 1.21 14.04
CA THR A 92 19.60 1.35 12.78
C THR A 92 19.88 2.68 12.08
N THR A 93 20.26 2.58 10.83
CA THR A 93 20.59 3.72 9.95
C THR A 93 19.46 4.01 8.95
N THR A 94 19.52 5.16 8.30
CA THR A 94 18.62 5.51 7.19
C THR A 94 18.75 4.51 6.03
N LEU A 95 19.96 3.99 5.78
CA LEU A 95 20.20 2.98 4.75
C LEU A 95 19.46 1.66 5.05
N ASP A 96 19.47 1.22 6.31
CA ASP A 96 18.73 0.02 6.71
C ASP A 96 17.23 0.16 6.43
N ILE A 97 16.70 1.35 6.68
CA ILE A 97 15.29 1.65 6.39
C ILE A 97 15.05 1.71 4.88
N SER A 98 15.93 2.36 4.11
CA SER A 98 15.83 2.36 2.63
C SER A 98 15.77 0.95 2.07
N ASN A 99 16.70 0.07 2.46
CA ASN A 99 16.73 -1.32 2.02
C ASN A 99 15.42 -2.08 2.34
N ILE A 100 14.82 -1.82 3.52
CA ILE A 100 13.52 -2.41 3.90
C ILE A 100 12.40 -1.92 3.00
N PHE A 101 12.40 -0.63 2.64
CA PHE A 101 11.40 -0.08 1.73
C PHE A 101 11.57 -0.64 0.31
N GLU A 102 12.80 -0.75 -0.21
CA GLU A 102 13.11 -1.35 -1.51
C GLU A 102 12.65 -2.81 -1.58
N GLU A 103 12.92 -3.61 -0.53
CA GLU A 103 12.41 -4.98 -0.45
C GLU A 103 10.87 -5.03 -0.42
N GLY A 104 10.22 -4.09 0.29
CA GLY A 104 8.76 -3.97 0.30
C GLY A 104 8.18 -3.60 -1.06
N GLU A 105 8.85 -2.72 -1.79
CA GLU A 105 8.47 -2.33 -3.16
C GLU A 105 8.59 -3.52 -4.12
N ALA A 106 9.66 -4.32 -4.03
CA ALA A 106 9.82 -5.53 -4.83
C ALA A 106 8.68 -6.56 -4.59
N LEU A 107 8.17 -6.67 -3.36
CA LEU A 107 7.01 -7.52 -3.06
C LEU A 107 5.71 -6.97 -3.68
N PHE A 108 5.57 -5.64 -3.73
CA PHE A 108 4.45 -5.01 -4.41
C PHE A 108 4.52 -5.19 -5.93
N GLU A 109 5.72 -5.02 -6.49
CA GLU A 109 5.99 -5.26 -7.90
C GLU A 109 5.65 -6.70 -8.31
N ALA A 110 6.04 -7.70 -7.52
CA ALA A 110 5.67 -9.09 -7.76
C ALA A 110 4.15 -9.29 -7.86
N SER A 111 3.38 -8.65 -6.97
CA SER A 111 1.91 -8.68 -7.01
C SER A 111 1.36 -7.98 -8.26
N ASN A 112 1.92 -6.83 -8.64
CA ASN A 112 1.52 -6.12 -9.85
C ASN A 112 1.80 -6.95 -11.11
N ASN A 113 2.97 -7.59 -11.17
CA ASN A 113 3.36 -8.48 -12.27
C ASN A 113 2.45 -9.72 -12.37
N PHE A 114 1.95 -10.23 -11.23
CA PHE A 114 0.93 -11.28 -11.24
C PHE A 114 -0.36 -10.80 -11.90
N PHE A 115 -0.88 -9.64 -11.50
CA PHE A 115 -2.16 -9.15 -12.00
C PHE A 115 -2.11 -8.60 -13.42
N THR A 116 -1.01 -8.04 -13.88
CA THR A 116 -0.91 -7.34 -15.17
C THR A 116 -1.44 -8.15 -16.37
N PRO A 117 -1.03 -9.41 -16.62
CA PRO A 117 -1.54 -10.17 -17.76
C PRO A 117 -3.05 -10.45 -17.65
N HIS A 118 -3.56 -10.63 -16.44
CA HIS A 118 -4.99 -10.83 -16.18
C HIS A 118 -5.78 -9.56 -16.41
N ILE A 119 -5.28 -8.40 -16.00
CA ILE A 119 -5.89 -7.10 -16.24
C ILE A 119 -5.94 -6.81 -17.74
N VAL A 120 -4.85 -7.04 -18.46
CA VAL A 120 -4.79 -6.84 -19.92
C VAL A 120 -5.82 -7.72 -20.65
N SER A 121 -5.92 -9.00 -20.26
CA SER A 121 -6.90 -9.92 -20.82
C SER A 121 -8.34 -9.52 -20.50
N PHE A 122 -8.59 -9.11 -19.28
CA PHE A 122 -9.91 -8.67 -18.79
C PHE A 122 -10.36 -7.38 -19.49
N CYS A 123 -9.48 -6.40 -19.63
CA CYS A 123 -9.82 -5.11 -20.23
C CYS A 123 -10.30 -5.20 -21.67
N LYS A 124 -9.89 -6.23 -22.42
CA LYS A 124 -10.45 -6.52 -23.77
C LYS A 124 -11.94 -6.85 -23.76
N THR A 125 -12.47 -7.37 -22.67
CA THR A 125 -13.87 -7.75 -22.52
C THR A 125 -14.78 -6.60 -22.14
N LEU A 126 -14.21 -5.45 -21.79
CA LEU A 126 -14.99 -4.28 -21.36
C LEU A 126 -15.77 -3.70 -22.54
N ASN A 127 -17.03 -3.33 -22.30
CA ASN A 127 -17.78 -2.51 -23.22
C ASN A 127 -17.63 -1.01 -22.88
N ASP A 128 -18.09 -0.14 -23.80
CA ASP A 128 -17.91 1.32 -23.63
C ASP A 128 -18.62 1.87 -22.39
N LYS A 129 -19.78 1.30 -22.01
CA LYS A 129 -20.48 1.66 -20.78
C LYS A 129 -19.63 1.36 -19.54
N GLN A 130 -18.99 0.17 -19.50
CA GLN A 130 -18.12 -0.22 -18.39
C GLN A 130 -16.87 0.64 -18.31
N VAL A 131 -16.28 1.01 -19.45
CA VAL A 131 -15.14 1.95 -19.47
C VAL A 131 -15.55 3.32 -18.90
N GLU A 132 -16.76 3.80 -19.22
CA GLU A 132 -17.26 5.05 -18.65
C GLU A 132 -17.55 4.94 -17.15
N GLU A 133 -18.09 3.82 -16.67
CA GLU A 133 -18.30 3.58 -15.25
C GLU A 133 -16.97 3.56 -14.47
N ILE A 134 -15.90 2.98 -15.04
CA ILE A 134 -14.54 3.01 -14.49
C ILE A 134 -14.01 4.44 -14.43
N ASN A 135 -14.23 5.23 -15.50
CA ASN A 135 -13.86 6.65 -15.54
C ASN A 135 -14.52 7.43 -14.39
N LEU A 136 -15.83 7.31 -14.26
CA LEU A 136 -16.60 7.96 -13.20
C LEU A 136 -16.17 7.52 -11.79
N PHE A 137 -15.81 6.26 -11.61
CA PHE A 137 -15.25 5.76 -10.36
C PHE A 137 -13.94 6.46 -10.00
N PHE A 138 -13.03 6.63 -10.97
CA PHE A 138 -11.76 7.32 -10.77
C PHE A 138 -11.95 8.81 -10.50
N GLU A 139 -12.81 9.49 -11.26
CA GLU A 139 -13.13 10.92 -11.07
C GLU A 139 -13.66 11.19 -9.67
N LYS A 140 -14.63 10.40 -9.22
CA LYS A 140 -15.19 10.50 -7.86
C LYS A 140 -14.13 10.28 -6.78
N ARG A 141 -13.20 9.38 -7.02
CA ARG A 141 -12.11 9.10 -6.09
C ARG A 141 -11.12 10.27 -6.00
N ILE A 142 -10.75 10.85 -7.13
CA ILE A 142 -9.89 12.05 -7.21
C ILE A 142 -10.56 13.24 -6.52
N GLU A 143 -11.86 13.46 -6.79
CA GLU A 143 -12.61 14.53 -6.13
C GLU A 143 -12.63 14.36 -4.60
N GLY A 144 -12.92 13.16 -4.11
CA GLY A 144 -12.88 12.87 -2.67
C GLY A 144 -11.49 13.09 -2.05
N TRP A 145 -10.40 12.88 -2.79
CA TRP A 145 -9.06 13.20 -2.33
C TRP A 145 -8.80 14.71 -2.29
N ARG A 146 -9.24 15.45 -3.32
CA ARG A 146 -9.16 16.93 -3.33
C ARG A 146 -9.94 17.56 -2.18
N GLU A 147 -11.14 17.04 -1.88
CA GLU A 147 -11.95 17.49 -0.73
C GLU A 147 -11.23 17.21 0.59
N SER A 148 -10.72 15.99 0.79
CA SER A 148 -9.97 15.63 1.99
C SER A 148 -8.72 16.50 2.19
N LEU A 149 -8.05 16.88 1.10
CA LEU A 149 -6.91 17.79 1.15
C LEU A 149 -7.34 19.20 1.58
N LYS A 150 -8.49 19.69 1.07
CA LYS A 150 -9.04 20.99 1.50
C LYS A 150 -9.40 21.01 2.98
N GLU A 151 -9.97 19.91 3.50
CA GLU A 151 -10.32 19.78 4.92
C GLU A 151 -9.09 19.71 5.84
N SER A 152 -7.94 19.26 5.32
CA SER A 152 -6.68 19.15 6.08
C SER A 152 -5.79 20.39 6.02
N LYS A 153 -6.22 21.46 5.36
CA LYS A 153 -5.42 22.70 5.16
C LYS A 153 -4.97 23.39 6.45
N ASP A 154 -5.68 23.17 7.55
CA ASP A 154 -5.35 23.75 8.87
C ASP A 154 -4.23 22.96 9.59
N GLN A 155 -3.79 21.82 9.06
CA GLN A 155 -2.75 20.99 9.64
C GLN A 155 -1.43 21.22 8.90
N THR A 156 -0.37 21.54 9.64
CA THR A 156 0.96 21.67 9.03
C THR A 156 1.52 20.31 8.59
N GLN A 157 2.45 20.33 7.63
CA GLN A 157 3.15 19.11 7.17
C GLN A 157 3.82 18.38 8.33
N GLU A 158 4.42 19.12 9.27
CA GLU A 158 5.08 18.56 10.44
C GLU A 158 4.10 17.84 11.37
N GLU A 159 2.90 18.42 11.55
CA GLU A 159 1.85 17.83 12.37
C GLU A 159 1.31 16.56 11.72
N SER A 160 1.00 16.61 10.44
CA SER A 160 0.50 15.46 9.68
C SER A 160 1.51 14.30 9.68
N THR A 161 2.80 14.60 9.45
CA THR A 161 3.89 13.62 9.50
C THR A 161 4.03 13.02 10.89
N THR A 162 4.07 13.87 11.93
CA THR A 162 4.20 13.44 13.33
C THR A 162 3.05 12.50 13.72
N GLU A 163 1.82 12.85 13.41
CA GLU A 163 0.67 12.00 13.68
C GLU A 163 0.72 10.66 12.90
N SER A 164 1.21 10.69 11.67
CA SER A 164 1.34 9.48 10.85
C SER A 164 2.35 8.51 11.44
N VAL A 165 3.52 9.00 11.84
CA VAL A 165 4.54 8.20 12.52
C VAL A 165 4.05 7.71 13.88
N GLN A 166 3.34 8.56 14.65
CA GLN A 166 2.75 8.16 15.93
C GLN A 166 1.70 7.04 15.77
N ARG A 167 0.88 7.11 14.73
CA ARG A 167 -0.09 6.03 14.40
C ARG A 167 0.62 4.74 14.03
N LEU A 168 1.68 4.81 13.21
CA LEU A 168 2.49 3.64 12.85
C LEU A 168 3.15 3.03 14.09
N ALA A 169 3.79 3.83 14.94
CA ALA A 169 4.38 3.37 16.18
C ALA A 169 3.35 2.69 17.10
N LYS A 170 2.17 3.30 17.25
CA LYS A 170 1.05 2.72 18.02
C LYS A 170 0.58 1.39 17.44
N PHE A 171 0.49 1.27 16.10
CA PHE A 171 0.16 0.01 15.42
C PHE A 171 1.21 -1.08 15.73
N LEU A 172 2.49 -0.70 15.80
CA LEU A 172 3.58 -1.59 16.18
C LEU A 172 3.73 -1.78 17.71
N GLY A 173 2.73 -1.34 18.49
CA GLY A 173 2.68 -1.52 19.94
C GLY A 173 3.52 -0.54 20.75
N VAL A 174 4.07 0.49 20.09
CA VAL A 174 4.94 1.49 20.71
C VAL A 174 4.18 2.77 21.01
N LYS A 175 4.29 3.28 22.25
CA LYS A 175 3.87 4.63 22.61
C LYS A 175 5.11 5.51 22.64
N LEU A 176 5.20 6.45 21.71
CA LEU A 176 6.29 7.44 21.67
C LEU A 176 6.15 8.45 22.82
N ASP A 177 7.28 8.90 23.34
CA ASP A 177 7.35 9.95 24.35
C ASP A 177 7.48 11.35 23.70
N ASP A 178 7.40 12.40 24.52
CA ASP A 178 7.41 13.80 24.04
C ASP A 178 8.74 14.16 23.38
N LYS A 179 9.87 13.58 23.81
CA LYS A 179 11.19 13.81 23.20
C LYS A 179 11.25 13.22 21.81
N GLN A 180 10.74 12.00 21.63
CA GLN A 180 10.64 11.32 20.34
C GLN A 180 9.71 12.09 19.38
N LEU A 181 8.54 12.51 19.87
CA LEU A 181 7.59 13.31 19.06
C LEU A 181 8.17 14.66 18.65
N LYS A 182 8.92 15.33 19.53
CA LYS A 182 9.61 16.59 19.22
C LYS A 182 10.69 16.39 18.15
N ASN A 183 11.45 15.32 18.22
CA ASN A 183 12.47 15.00 17.21
C ASN A 183 11.83 14.73 15.84
N ILE A 184 10.78 13.91 15.78
CA ILE A 184 10.01 13.65 14.56
C ILE A 184 9.50 14.96 13.96
N LYS A 185 8.89 15.83 14.77
CA LYS A 185 8.39 17.14 14.30
C LYS A 185 9.53 18.03 13.78
N GLY A 186 10.72 17.93 14.39
CA GLY A 186 11.92 18.64 13.95
C GLY A 186 12.36 18.23 12.54
N LEU A 187 12.52 16.93 12.33
CA LEU A 187 12.91 16.37 11.02
C LEU A 187 11.82 16.60 9.94
N ALA A 188 10.55 16.49 10.32
CA ALA A 188 9.45 16.69 9.39
C ALA A 188 9.38 18.10 8.76
N LYS A 189 10.05 19.10 9.34
CA LYS A 189 10.19 20.44 8.74
C LYS A 189 11.03 20.46 7.47
N GLU A 190 11.86 19.44 7.28
CA GLU A 190 12.71 19.32 6.09
C GLU A 190 11.96 18.78 4.88
N ILE A 191 10.74 18.26 5.10
CA ILE A 191 9.88 17.76 4.02
C ILE A 191 9.37 18.93 3.19
N LYS A 192 9.74 18.96 1.93
CA LYS A 192 9.19 19.92 0.96
C LYS A 192 7.77 19.56 0.60
N ASN A 193 6.89 20.56 0.57
CA ASN A 193 5.46 20.38 0.31
C ASN A 193 5.22 19.99 -1.17
N GLU A 194 4.69 18.80 -1.42
CA GLU A 194 4.35 18.29 -2.76
C GLU A 194 2.92 17.74 -2.84
N ASP A 195 2.05 18.10 -1.90
CA ASP A 195 0.75 17.41 -1.69
C ASP A 195 -0.21 17.45 -2.89
N THR A 196 -0.23 18.55 -3.66
CA THR A 196 -1.09 18.64 -4.85
C THR A 196 -0.57 17.81 -6.02
N SER A 197 0.75 17.72 -6.19
CA SER A 197 1.37 17.05 -7.34
C SER A 197 1.03 15.54 -7.39
N SER A 198 0.83 14.89 -6.25
CA SER A 198 0.51 13.47 -6.19
C SER A 198 -0.92 13.15 -6.65
N ILE A 199 -1.89 14.01 -6.33
CA ILE A 199 -3.28 13.87 -6.80
C ILE A 199 -3.35 14.12 -8.30
N GLU A 200 -2.64 15.14 -8.78
CA GLU A 200 -2.62 15.48 -10.21
C GLU A 200 -1.94 14.39 -11.04
N ARG A 201 -0.83 13.81 -10.57
CA ARG A 201 -0.20 12.65 -11.23
C ARG A 201 -1.16 11.47 -11.33
N GLN A 202 -1.92 11.16 -10.25
CA GLN A 202 -2.90 10.07 -10.30
C GLN A 202 -4.06 10.38 -11.23
N ASP A 203 -4.51 11.61 -11.26
CA ASP A 203 -5.57 12.04 -12.17
C ASP A 203 -5.12 11.88 -13.63
N THR A 204 -3.89 12.31 -13.94
CA THR A 204 -3.27 12.11 -15.26
C THR A 204 -3.17 10.63 -15.60
N TRP A 205 -2.60 9.82 -14.72
CA TRP A 205 -2.48 8.38 -14.92
C TRP A 205 -3.85 7.72 -15.17
N ASN A 206 -4.87 8.08 -14.40
CA ASN A 206 -6.24 7.55 -14.59
C ASN A 206 -6.81 7.92 -15.97
N LYS A 207 -6.61 9.17 -16.42
CA LYS A 207 -7.08 9.65 -17.72
C LYS A 207 -6.39 8.95 -18.88
N GLU A 208 -5.08 8.73 -18.76
CA GLU A 208 -4.31 7.96 -19.74
C GLU A 208 -4.80 6.51 -19.83
N LEU A 209 -5.04 5.86 -18.67
CA LEU A 209 -5.64 4.53 -18.64
C LEU A 209 -6.99 4.49 -19.37
N ILE A 210 -7.88 5.43 -19.10
CA ILE A 210 -9.19 5.49 -19.78
C ILE A 210 -9.03 5.69 -21.28
N THR A 211 -8.07 6.50 -21.72
CA THR A 211 -7.76 6.68 -23.13
C THR A 211 -7.35 5.36 -23.78
N ILE A 212 -6.44 4.62 -23.14
CA ILE A 212 -6.00 3.30 -23.61
C ILE A 212 -7.19 2.33 -23.67
N LEU A 213 -8.04 2.30 -22.65
CA LEU A 213 -9.20 1.39 -22.61
C LEU A 213 -10.24 1.67 -23.70
N ARG A 214 -10.37 2.92 -24.15
CA ARG A 214 -11.25 3.29 -25.29
C ARG A 214 -10.68 2.84 -26.64
N GLU A 215 -9.37 2.59 -26.71
CA GLU A 215 -8.65 2.18 -27.90
C GLU A 215 -8.34 0.67 -27.94
N LYS A 216 -9.11 -0.16 -27.22
CA LYS A 216 -8.87 -1.60 -27.02
C LYS A 216 -8.78 -2.44 -28.31
N ASP A 217 -9.33 -1.95 -29.42
CA ASP A 217 -9.32 -2.62 -30.73
C ASP A 217 -8.03 -2.35 -31.53
N PHE A 218 -7.15 -1.46 -31.07
CA PHE A 218 -5.89 -1.20 -31.73
C PHE A 218 -4.88 -2.34 -31.53
N GLN A 219 -4.07 -2.60 -32.54
CA GLN A 219 -3.12 -3.70 -32.58
C GLN A 219 -2.10 -3.67 -31.41
N ASN A 220 -1.74 -2.50 -30.91
CA ASN A 220 -0.78 -2.30 -29.84
C ASN A 220 -1.41 -2.17 -28.45
N PHE A 221 -2.72 -2.40 -28.28
CA PHE A 221 -3.43 -2.26 -27.02
C PHE A 221 -2.74 -2.99 -25.84
N ASN A 222 -2.34 -4.26 -26.03
CA ASN A 222 -1.69 -5.04 -24.98
C ASN A 222 -0.40 -4.38 -24.52
N PHE A 223 0.42 -3.91 -25.46
CA PHE A 223 1.67 -3.24 -25.16
C PHE A 223 1.42 -1.95 -24.38
N LEU A 224 0.55 -1.07 -24.88
CA LEU A 224 0.23 0.20 -24.25
C LEU A 224 -0.33 0.02 -22.85
N LEU A 225 -1.24 -0.94 -22.65
CA LEU A 225 -1.83 -1.18 -21.34
C LEU A 225 -0.81 -1.79 -20.38
N THR A 226 0.03 -2.73 -20.83
CA THR A 226 1.09 -3.30 -19.98
C THR A 226 2.09 -2.25 -19.55
N ASP A 227 2.57 -1.42 -20.48
CA ASP A 227 3.50 -0.32 -20.23
C ASP A 227 2.90 0.69 -19.25
N HIS A 228 1.66 1.09 -19.45
CA HIS A 228 0.95 2.00 -18.55
C HIS A 228 0.73 1.42 -17.15
N LEU A 229 0.43 0.13 -17.02
CA LEU A 229 0.30 -0.53 -15.71
C LEU A 229 1.65 -0.63 -15.00
N SER A 230 2.75 -0.85 -15.72
CA SER A 230 4.10 -0.87 -15.12
C SER A 230 4.53 0.51 -14.63
N SER A 231 4.12 1.59 -15.28
CA SER A 231 4.43 2.96 -14.86
C SER A 231 3.87 3.35 -13.48
N LEU A 232 2.93 2.56 -12.92
CA LEU A 232 2.54 2.71 -11.51
C LEU A 232 3.71 2.50 -10.54
N LEU A 233 4.68 1.68 -10.95
CA LEU A 233 5.85 1.31 -10.16
C LEU A 233 7.00 2.27 -10.41
N ASP A 234 7.03 2.93 -11.55
CA ASP A 234 8.02 3.94 -11.92
C ASP A 234 7.80 5.18 -11.06
N SER A 235 8.05 5.02 -9.76
CA SER A 235 8.13 6.18 -8.87
C SER A 235 9.40 6.95 -9.23
N GLU A 236 9.35 7.72 -10.31
CA GLU A 236 10.37 8.73 -10.56
C GLU A 236 10.52 9.57 -9.30
N GLN A 237 11.72 9.58 -8.82
CA GLN A 237 12.26 10.39 -7.74
C GLN A 237 11.81 9.97 -6.35
N SER A 238 12.72 9.25 -5.70
CA SER A 238 12.92 9.33 -4.26
C SER A 238 13.07 10.80 -3.90
N GLY A 239 11.95 11.48 -3.71
CA GLY A 239 11.95 12.91 -3.41
C GLY A 239 12.52 13.15 -2.02
N ASN A 240 12.90 14.39 -1.72
CA ASN A 240 13.32 14.80 -0.38
C ASN A 240 12.41 14.21 0.73
N ARG A 241 11.12 14.09 0.48
CA ARG A 241 10.14 13.54 1.41
C ARG A 241 10.48 12.10 1.83
N GLU A 242 10.84 11.24 0.90
CA GLU A 242 11.16 9.83 1.19
C GLU A 242 12.43 9.70 2.04
N VAL A 243 13.48 10.41 1.66
CA VAL A 243 14.73 10.44 2.42
C VAL A 243 14.49 10.88 3.86
N VAL A 244 13.71 11.95 4.06
CA VAL A 244 13.36 12.44 5.39
C VAL A 244 12.48 11.44 6.15
N TYR A 245 11.56 10.74 5.50
CA TYR A 245 10.78 9.68 6.15
C TYR A 245 11.65 8.52 6.59
N HIS A 246 12.60 8.08 5.78
CA HIS A 246 13.54 7.02 6.18
C HIS A 246 14.37 7.45 7.39
N GLU A 247 14.83 8.70 7.44
CA GLU A 247 15.55 9.26 8.57
C GLU A 247 14.68 9.34 9.84
N ILE A 248 13.43 9.79 9.71
CA ILE A 248 12.46 9.83 10.81
C ILE A 248 12.24 8.42 11.38
N ILE A 249 12.06 7.41 10.52
CA ILE A 249 11.82 6.03 10.95
C ILE A 249 13.08 5.48 11.63
N ALA A 250 14.27 5.65 11.00
CA ALA A 250 15.54 5.18 11.56
C ALA A 250 15.79 5.77 12.94
N THR A 251 15.71 7.09 13.09
CA THR A 251 15.94 7.78 14.36
C THR A 251 14.88 7.42 15.42
N THR A 252 13.62 7.20 14.99
CA THR A 252 12.57 6.76 15.89
C THR A 252 12.86 5.37 16.44
N ILE A 253 13.24 4.40 15.58
CA ILE A 253 13.59 3.03 15.97
C ILE A 253 14.85 3.03 16.85
N ALA A 254 15.90 3.77 16.49
CA ALA A 254 17.13 3.88 17.27
C ALA A 254 16.90 4.47 18.66
N SER A 255 15.90 5.33 18.83
CA SER A 255 15.56 5.98 20.11
C SER A 255 14.65 5.16 21.03
N LEU A 256 14.21 3.97 20.62
CA LEU A 256 13.33 3.14 21.45
C LEU A 256 14.03 2.70 22.73
N ASN A 257 13.41 2.99 23.88
CA ASN A 257 13.86 2.45 25.16
C ASN A 257 13.53 0.94 25.29
N GLU A 258 14.10 0.27 26.28
CA GLU A 258 13.91 -1.19 26.46
C GLU A 258 12.44 -1.63 26.55
N VAL A 259 11.57 -0.83 27.19
CA VAL A 259 10.14 -1.17 27.32
C VAL A 259 9.44 -1.06 25.97
N GLN A 260 9.75 0.00 25.21
CA GLN A 260 9.22 0.21 23.87
C GLN A 260 9.71 -0.88 22.92
N ARG A 261 11.01 -1.22 22.98
CA ARG A 261 11.64 -2.27 22.18
C ARG A 261 10.97 -3.63 22.40
N LYS A 262 10.81 -4.04 23.66
CA LYS A 262 10.13 -5.31 24.00
C LYS A 262 8.69 -5.36 23.48
N LYS A 263 7.96 -4.24 23.43
CA LYS A 263 6.61 -4.17 22.88
C LYS A 263 6.62 -4.27 21.35
N PHE A 264 7.54 -3.57 20.70
CA PHE A 264 7.79 -3.62 19.27
C PHE A 264 8.07 -5.05 18.80
N GLU A 265 9.08 -5.69 19.37
CA GLU A 265 9.44 -7.08 19.06
C GLU A 265 8.28 -8.05 19.30
N ARG A 266 7.56 -7.90 20.42
CA ARG A 266 6.37 -8.73 20.72
C ARG A 266 5.31 -8.59 19.63
N ARG A 267 5.05 -7.37 19.17
CA ARG A 267 4.06 -7.11 18.12
C ARG A 267 4.47 -7.75 16.81
N LEU A 268 5.73 -7.61 16.40
CA LEU A 268 6.24 -8.22 15.17
C LEU A 268 6.30 -9.76 15.27
N ASN A 269 6.59 -10.32 16.42
CA ASN A 269 6.49 -11.78 16.64
C ASN A 269 5.06 -12.30 16.46
N VAL A 270 4.04 -11.54 16.83
CA VAL A 270 2.64 -11.91 16.53
C VAL A 270 2.41 -11.96 15.02
N PHE A 271 2.95 -11.01 14.25
CA PHE A 271 2.84 -11.02 12.79
C PHE A 271 3.56 -12.21 12.18
N VAL A 272 4.83 -12.45 12.55
CA VAL A 272 5.60 -13.63 12.12
C VAL A 272 4.82 -14.92 12.38
N SER A 273 4.29 -15.09 13.60
CA SER A 273 3.51 -16.28 13.96
C SER A 273 2.21 -16.42 13.15
N SER A 274 1.61 -15.30 12.73
CA SER A 274 0.42 -15.34 11.87
C SER A 274 0.78 -15.77 10.45
N LEU A 275 1.90 -15.28 9.90
CA LEU A 275 2.39 -15.69 8.58
C LEU A 275 2.84 -17.15 8.57
N ASP A 276 3.46 -17.66 9.65
CA ASP A 276 3.80 -19.08 9.79
C ASP A 276 2.57 -19.99 9.70
N LYS A 277 1.43 -19.57 10.27
CA LYS A 277 0.18 -20.31 10.17
C LYS A 277 -0.36 -20.33 8.73
N ILE A 278 -0.31 -19.18 8.04
CA ILE A 278 -0.71 -19.10 6.64
C ILE A 278 0.15 -20.04 5.79
N ILE A 279 1.48 -19.97 5.92
CA ILE A 279 2.43 -20.84 5.20
C ILE A 279 2.10 -22.32 5.47
N LYS A 280 1.89 -22.68 6.74
CA LYS A 280 1.62 -24.08 7.10
C LYS A 280 0.31 -24.63 6.54
N ASN A 281 -0.70 -23.77 6.33
CA ASN A 281 -2.02 -24.21 5.88
C ASN A 281 -2.14 -24.28 4.36
N HIS A 282 -1.23 -23.64 3.64
CA HIS A 282 -1.23 -23.61 2.17
C HIS A 282 -0.08 -24.40 1.54
N ASN A 283 0.81 -24.99 2.36
CA ASN A 283 1.81 -26.00 1.97
C ASN A 283 1.37 -27.39 2.41
#